data_78539da83b8bdf37e2b28e720fe94856
#
_entry.id   78539da83b8bdf37e2b28e720fe94856
#
_cell.length_a   1.000
_cell.length_b   1.000
_cell.length_c   1.000
_cell.angle_alpha   90.00
_cell.angle_beta   90.00
_cell.angle_gamma   90.00
#
_symmetry.space_group_name_H-M   'P 1'
#
loop_
_entity.id
_entity.type
_entity.pdbx_description
1 polymer ?
#
loop_
_entity_poly.entity_id
_entity_poly.type
_entity_poly.pdbx_seq_one_letter_code
_entity_poly.pdbx_strand_id
1 'polypeptide(L)'
;MNEKQFTISEVIDSFGITKHSWVLFIILSLAQVLDGYDFMIINSTNLFVAHTFWPNDPNPGALMGSLTTWGLLGMVIGGAFGGILSDKIGRKKVLIGAVAFYGVFTLPQAFASDLTMFAAFRLIAGLGVGSCIPVVYTVFSEVMPSNRRGFFITCGGACMVGGWVIAGLVANPICNAATPLLGGFTEMVTYTNADGTTATMFSNWRLCYLIDGIPVLYAIFLAFAMRETAHWYANTGQTEKAIEVLAEFEMKSVGTSTKRDPNAIIIPPRPEKTTPNVLFSKKFIVGTSAIWTVCFVGQFCVYGMNAWLPTWFKSIGYSASDAVALQTWNNVAAIISNCLVGYVSDTMGRKKCLIFAWILCIVVIIACSLFVTPDSFIICAVLMLAFGFALNFAISAIYPLMPEQYPTAIRNTGTAWCQAFARFGGSASSIVLGGIATMAIFQAGGTTNWSSVVLTLIIPFALGLICTLVFVRDTYGKSLDTLTSENSGSSDSGTAPFAIMMCIVVILFALCIICPLAIPNWSKLPIALPLMACGMLLPFLFFFILGGKQLIAEKARKQ
;
A
#
# COMPACT_ATOMS: atom_id res chain seq x y z
N MET A 1 2.69 -51.11 3.29
CA MET A 1 3.30 -50.29 2.24
C MET A 1 3.65 -48.94 2.89
N ASN A 2 4.93 -48.57 2.93
CA ASN A 2 5.28 -47.21 3.40
C ASN A 2 4.67 -46.22 2.42
N GLU A 3 3.56 -45.59 2.79
CA GLU A 3 3.02 -44.48 2.00
C GLU A 3 4.08 -43.38 1.93
N LYS A 4 4.37 -42.95 0.72
CA LYS A 4 5.38 -41.90 0.46
C LYS A 4 4.96 -40.62 1.17
N GLN A 5 5.76 -40.14 2.08
CA GLN A 5 5.54 -38.84 2.73
C GLN A 5 5.47 -37.73 1.69
N PHE A 6 4.60 -36.76 1.86
CA PHE A 6 4.39 -35.66 0.92
C PHE A 6 4.13 -34.35 1.64
N THR A 7 4.44 -33.23 0.99
CA THR A 7 4.04 -31.89 1.41
C THR A 7 2.78 -31.45 0.65
N ILE A 8 1.97 -30.60 1.28
CA ILE A 8 0.78 -30.03 0.62
C ILE A 8 1.16 -29.27 -0.66
N SER A 9 2.29 -28.54 -0.63
CA SER A 9 2.79 -27.80 -1.80
C SER A 9 3.14 -28.74 -2.97
N GLU A 10 3.80 -29.89 -2.72
CA GLU A 10 4.10 -30.88 -3.78
C GLU A 10 2.85 -31.40 -4.46
N VAL A 11 1.78 -31.62 -3.69
CA VAL A 11 0.50 -32.09 -4.25
C VAL A 11 -0.14 -30.99 -5.11
N ILE A 12 -0.18 -29.74 -4.65
CA ILE A 12 -0.70 -28.61 -5.43
C ILE A 12 0.14 -28.40 -6.69
N ASP A 13 1.47 -28.48 -6.58
CA ASP A 13 2.39 -28.34 -7.71
C ASP A 13 2.20 -29.42 -8.78
N SER A 14 1.83 -30.64 -8.37
CA SER A 14 1.58 -31.74 -9.31
C SER A 14 0.39 -31.50 -10.23
N PHE A 15 -0.58 -30.68 -9.83
CA PHE A 15 -1.75 -30.34 -10.65
C PHE A 15 -1.48 -29.20 -11.64
N GLY A 16 -0.44 -28.40 -11.39
CA GLY A 16 -0.15 -27.21 -12.20
C GLY A 16 -1.27 -26.16 -12.13
N ILE A 17 -1.39 -25.34 -13.17
CA ILE A 17 -2.47 -24.35 -13.28
C ILE A 17 -3.73 -25.02 -13.83
N THR A 18 -4.80 -25.02 -13.06
CA THR A 18 -6.08 -25.62 -13.39
C THR A 18 -7.19 -24.56 -13.56
N LYS A 19 -8.35 -24.97 -14.09
CA LYS A 19 -9.54 -24.10 -14.10
C LYS A 19 -9.92 -23.64 -12.69
N HIS A 20 -9.77 -24.52 -11.70
CA HIS A 20 -10.05 -24.20 -10.30
C HIS A 20 -9.09 -23.13 -9.75
N SER A 21 -7.80 -23.19 -10.11
CA SER A 21 -6.82 -22.14 -9.76
C SER A 21 -7.24 -20.75 -10.28
N TRP A 22 -7.73 -20.69 -11.53
CA TRP A 22 -8.25 -19.43 -12.09
C TRP A 22 -9.51 -18.95 -11.39
N VAL A 23 -10.43 -19.83 -11.01
CA VAL A 23 -11.65 -19.46 -10.25
C VAL A 23 -11.24 -18.88 -8.89
N LEU A 24 -10.33 -19.51 -8.17
CA LEU A 24 -9.82 -18.99 -6.89
C LEU A 24 -9.10 -17.65 -7.09
N PHE A 25 -8.31 -17.52 -8.17
CA PHE A 25 -7.67 -16.26 -8.51
C PHE A 25 -8.69 -15.14 -8.72
N ILE A 26 -9.74 -15.37 -9.50
CA ILE A 26 -10.80 -14.37 -9.75
C ILE A 26 -11.49 -13.98 -8.45
N ILE A 27 -11.86 -14.97 -7.63
CA ILE A 27 -12.49 -14.73 -6.33
C ILE A 27 -11.59 -13.85 -5.44
N LEU A 28 -10.32 -14.18 -5.28
CA LEU A 28 -9.42 -13.42 -4.43
C LEU A 28 -9.05 -12.04 -5.02
N SER A 29 -8.92 -11.97 -6.35
CA SER A 29 -8.64 -10.72 -7.06
C SER A 29 -9.80 -9.73 -6.98
N LEU A 30 -11.04 -10.19 -6.91
CA LEU A 30 -12.18 -9.31 -6.70
C LEU A 30 -12.13 -8.63 -5.33
N ALA A 31 -11.66 -9.32 -4.27
CA ALA A 31 -11.37 -8.67 -3.00
C ALA A 31 -10.33 -7.54 -3.16
N GLN A 32 -9.27 -7.77 -3.93
CA GLN A 32 -8.25 -6.75 -4.20
C GLN A 32 -8.79 -5.55 -5.01
N VAL A 33 -9.70 -5.79 -5.97
CA VAL A 33 -10.38 -4.71 -6.71
C VAL A 33 -11.22 -3.85 -5.77
N LEU A 34 -11.98 -4.47 -4.87
CA LEU A 34 -12.80 -3.75 -3.89
C LEU A 34 -11.96 -2.96 -2.89
N ASP A 35 -10.85 -3.55 -2.40
CA ASP A 35 -9.88 -2.85 -1.55
C ASP A 35 -9.26 -1.64 -2.28
N GLY A 36 -8.91 -1.83 -3.56
CA GLY A 36 -8.38 -0.75 -4.39
C GLY A 36 -9.40 0.37 -4.59
N TYR A 37 -10.67 0.03 -4.81
CA TYR A 37 -11.75 1.01 -4.92
C TYR A 37 -11.88 1.85 -3.65
N ASP A 38 -12.01 1.21 -2.49
CA ASP A 38 -12.11 1.89 -1.18
C ASP A 38 -10.90 2.81 -0.94
N PHE A 39 -9.70 2.34 -1.24
CA PHE A 39 -8.50 3.14 -1.08
C PHE A 39 -8.50 4.40 -1.97
N MET A 40 -8.92 4.28 -3.23
CA MET A 40 -8.80 5.35 -4.21
C MET A 40 -9.99 6.30 -4.23
N ILE A 41 -11.16 5.86 -3.78
CA ILE A 41 -12.39 6.68 -3.85
C ILE A 41 -12.23 7.99 -3.06
N ILE A 42 -11.53 7.96 -1.93
CA ILE A 42 -11.25 9.18 -1.15
C ILE A 42 -10.40 10.17 -1.95
N ASN A 43 -9.38 9.69 -2.66
CA ASN A 43 -8.51 10.55 -3.46
C ASN A 43 -9.25 11.17 -4.66
N SER A 44 -10.20 10.42 -5.24
CA SER A 44 -11.03 10.89 -6.35
C SER A 44 -12.15 11.83 -5.92
N THR A 45 -12.57 11.76 -4.65
CA THR A 45 -13.68 12.58 -4.11
C THR A 45 -13.23 13.67 -3.15
N ASN A 46 -11.96 13.73 -2.76
CA ASN A 46 -11.46 14.60 -1.71
C ASN A 46 -11.79 16.08 -1.92
N LEU A 47 -11.73 16.58 -3.16
CA LEU A 47 -12.11 17.96 -3.51
C LEU A 47 -13.57 18.24 -3.15
N PHE A 48 -14.48 17.33 -3.50
CA PHE A 48 -15.92 17.48 -3.28
C PHE A 48 -16.26 17.35 -1.79
N VAL A 49 -15.62 16.41 -1.10
CA VAL A 49 -15.77 16.22 0.34
C VAL A 49 -15.28 17.46 1.10
N ALA A 50 -14.10 17.98 0.74
CA ALA A 50 -13.52 19.14 1.38
C ALA A 50 -14.38 20.39 1.21
N HIS A 51 -14.86 20.68 0.01
CA HIS A 51 -15.77 21.81 -0.23
C HIS A 51 -17.12 21.66 0.47
N THR A 52 -17.57 20.42 0.71
CA THR A 52 -18.81 20.18 1.49
C THR A 52 -18.62 20.57 2.96
N PHE A 53 -17.50 20.21 3.57
CA PHE A 53 -17.25 20.48 4.99
C PHE A 53 -16.67 21.89 5.26
N TRP A 54 -15.96 22.47 4.27
CA TRP A 54 -15.35 23.82 4.37
C TRP A 54 -15.68 24.69 3.15
N PRO A 55 -16.95 25.06 2.97
CA PRO A 55 -17.36 25.80 1.78
C PRO A 55 -16.74 27.20 1.70
N ASN A 56 -16.34 27.79 2.83
CA ASN A 56 -15.77 29.13 2.91
C ASN A 56 -14.22 29.14 2.83
N ASP A 57 -13.57 27.98 2.76
CA ASP A 57 -12.13 27.90 2.63
C ASP A 57 -11.76 27.80 1.13
N PRO A 58 -11.13 28.84 0.57
CA PRO A 58 -10.77 28.83 -0.85
C PRO A 58 -9.68 27.81 -1.18
N ASN A 59 -8.93 27.32 -0.19
CA ASN A 59 -7.86 26.34 -0.38
C ASN A 59 -7.80 25.30 0.75
N PRO A 60 -8.77 24.35 0.81
CA PRO A 60 -8.82 23.35 1.88
C PRO A 60 -7.74 22.27 1.76
N GLY A 61 -6.66 22.55 1.04
CA GLY A 61 -5.64 21.58 0.65
C GLY A 61 -5.03 20.78 1.80
N ALA A 62 -4.63 21.46 2.90
CA ALA A 62 -4.05 20.77 4.06
C ALA A 62 -5.04 19.79 4.72
N LEU A 63 -6.32 20.13 4.70
CA LEU A 63 -7.40 19.33 5.27
C LEU A 63 -7.70 18.10 4.41
N MET A 64 -7.57 18.22 3.08
CA MET A 64 -7.74 17.11 2.14
C MET A 64 -6.69 16.01 2.36
N GLY A 65 -5.43 16.39 2.61
CA GLY A 65 -4.36 15.42 2.93
C GLY A 65 -4.68 14.62 4.20
N SER A 66 -5.33 15.23 5.18
CA SER A 66 -5.71 14.55 6.42
C SER A 66 -6.72 13.43 6.20
N LEU A 67 -7.66 13.58 5.27
CA LEU A 67 -8.69 12.57 4.97
C LEU A 67 -8.07 11.24 4.51
N THR A 68 -7.13 11.30 3.58
CA THR A 68 -6.40 10.12 3.09
C THR A 68 -5.55 9.48 4.20
N THR A 69 -4.91 10.31 5.03
CA THR A 69 -4.02 9.84 6.10
C THR A 69 -4.76 8.99 7.13
N TRP A 70 -5.98 9.34 7.52
CA TRP A 70 -6.76 8.55 8.48
C TRP A 70 -6.99 7.11 8.01
N GLY A 71 -7.36 6.92 6.74
CA GLY A 71 -7.50 5.60 6.15
C GLY A 71 -6.20 4.80 6.16
N LEU A 72 -5.09 5.44 5.77
CA LEU A 72 -3.77 4.81 5.75
C LEU A 72 -3.28 4.41 7.15
N LEU A 73 -3.53 5.23 8.18
CA LEU A 73 -3.22 4.87 9.57
C LEU A 73 -4.00 3.63 10.01
N GLY A 74 -5.30 3.58 9.68
CA GLY A 74 -6.10 2.38 9.90
C GLY A 74 -5.50 1.16 9.23
N MET A 75 -5.06 1.28 7.97
CA MET A 75 -4.43 0.18 7.21
C MET A 75 -3.12 -0.30 7.82
N VAL A 76 -2.30 0.58 8.41
CA VAL A 76 -1.06 0.18 9.12
C VAL A 76 -1.38 -0.72 10.29
N ILE A 77 -2.33 -0.30 11.13
CA ILE A 77 -2.75 -1.05 12.32
C ILE A 77 -3.43 -2.36 11.91
N GLY A 78 -4.38 -2.29 10.96
CA GLY A 78 -5.11 -3.46 10.47
C GLY A 78 -4.20 -4.50 9.84
N GLY A 79 -3.20 -4.09 9.05
CA GLY A 79 -2.24 -4.99 8.43
C GLY A 79 -1.39 -5.77 9.44
N ALA A 80 -0.97 -5.11 10.52
CA ALA A 80 -0.21 -5.74 11.59
C ALA A 80 -1.05 -6.80 12.34
N PHE A 81 -2.30 -6.47 12.67
CA PHE A 81 -3.18 -7.39 13.39
C PHE A 81 -3.79 -8.48 12.50
N GLY A 82 -4.15 -8.15 11.26
CA GLY A 82 -4.79 -9.08 10.32
C GLY A 82 -3.94 -10.30 10.01
N GLY A 83 -2.64 -10.13 9.79
CA GLY A 83 -1.70 -11.23 9.60
C GLY A 83 -1.66 -12.18 10.79
N ILE A 84 -1.47 -11.64 12.01
CA ILE A 84 -1.42 -12.42 13.25
C ILE A 84 -2.75 -13.16 13.48
N LEU A 85 -3.87 -12.47 13.23
CA LEU A 85 -5.20 -13.03 13.43
C LEU A 85 -5.48 -14.16 12.44
N SER A 86 -5.05 -14.01 11.18
CA SER A 86 -5.25 -15.04 10.14
C SER A 86 -4.49 -16.33 10.44
N ASP A 87 -3.33 -16.23 11.09
CA ASP A 87 -2.59 -17.41 11.53
C ASP A 87 -3.31 -18.16 12.67
N LYS A 88 -3.99 -17.44 13.54
CA LYS A 88 -4.68 -18.01 14.72
C LYS A 88 -6.05 -18.61 14.38
N ILE A 89 -6.91 -17.86 13.70
CA ILE A 89 -8.33 -18.23 13.51
C ILE A 89 -8.68 -18.70 12.09
N GLY A 90 -7.74 -18.59 11.15
CA GLY A 90 -7.89 -19.05 9.76
C GLY A 90 -7.94 -17.91 8.74
N ARG A 91 -7.45 -18.23 7.53
CA ARG A 91 -7.37 -17.28 6.42
C ARG A 91 -8.75 -16.85 5.94
N LYS A 92 -9.64 -17.83 5.74
CA LYS A 92 -11.03 -17.62 5.30
C LYS A 92 -11.78 -16.68 6.25
N LYS A 93 -11.75 -17.00 7.55
CA LYS A 93 -12.53 -16.23 8.55
C LYS A 93 -12.06 -14.79 8.65
N VAL A 94 -10.73 -14.57 8.63
CA VAL A 94 -10.19 -13.22 8.71
C VAL A 94 -10.46 -12.44 7.44
N LEU A 95 -10.35 -13.06 6.27
CA LEU A 95 -10.66 -12.40 5.00
C LEU A 95 -12.12 -11.94 4.95
N ILE A 96 -13.06 -12.85 5.25
CA ILE A 96 -14.50 -12.52 5.30
C ILE A 96 -14.77 -11.42 6.32
N GLY A 97 -14.21 -11.56 7.54
CA GLY A 97 -14.37 -10.56 8.59
C GLY A 97 -13.80 -9.20 8.22
N ALA A 98 -12.62 -9.15 7.60
CA ALA A 98 -11.97 -7.93 7.16
C ALA A 98 -12.79 -7.21 6.07
N VAL A 99 -13.26 -7.96 5.05
CA VAL A 99 -14.07 -7.43 3.94
C VAL A 99 -15.42 -6.92 4.44
N ALA A 100 -16.09 -7.68 5.30
CA ALA A 100 -17.36 -7.25 5.91
C ALA A 100 -17.16 -6.01 6.79
N PHE A 101 -16.09 -6.01 7.59
CA PHE A 101 -15.78 -4.94 8.52
C PHE A 101 -15.57 -3.61 7.80
N TYR A 102 -14.67 -3.54 6.80
CA TYR A 102 -14.46 -2.28 6.12
C TYR A 102 -15.69 -1.84 5.34
N GLY A 103 -16.41 -2.75 4.66
CA GLY A 103 -17.64 -2.40 3.95
C GLY A 103 -18.72 -1.81 4.87
N VAL A 104 -18.90 -2.36 6.09
CA VAL A 104 -19.85 -1.84 7.08
C VAL A 104 -19.43 -0.44 7.56
N PHE A 105 -18.13 -0.21 7.82
CA PHE A 105 -17.67 1.07 8.34
C PHE A 105 -17.40 2.14 7.25
N THR A 106 -17.43 1.76 5.99
CA THR A 106 -17.41 2.71 4.86
C THR A 106 -18.79 3.33 4.63
N LEU A 107 -19.88 2.58 4.78
CA LEU A 107 -21.24 3.09 4.59
C LEU A 107 -21.56 4.35 5.41
N PRO A 108 -21.27 4.44 6.71
CA PRO A 108 -21.54 5.64 7.50
C PRO A 108 -20.80 6.90 7.05
N GLN A 109 -19.73 6.77 6.26
CA GLN A 109 -19.04 7.92 5.68
C GLN A 109 -19.94 8.71 4.74
N ALA A 110 -20.86 8.03 4.03
CA ALA A 110 -21.85 8.68 3.19
C ALA A 110 -22.79 9.61 3.97
N PHE A 111 -22.99 9.34 5.25
CA PHE A 111 -23.90 10.08 6.14
C PHE A 111 -23.18 11.06 7.07
N ALA A 112 -21.87 11.22 6.91
CA ALA A 112 -21.09 12.10 7.76
C ALA A 112 -21.60 13.56 7.69
N SER A 113 -21.84 14.14 8.86
CA SER A 113 -22.26 15.53 9.04
C SER A 113 -21.06 16.47 9.18
N ASP A 114 -19.92 15.94 9.63
CA ASP A 114 -18.71 16.70 9.85
C ASP A 114 -17.47 15.83 9.51
N LEU A 115 -16.31 16.51 9.42
CA LEU A 115 -15.05 15.87 9.11
C LEU A 115 -14.62 14.85 10.14
N THR A 116 -14.85 15.11 11.42
CA THR A 116 -14.39 14.25 12.51
C THR A 116 -15.08 12.89 12.42
N MET A 117 -16.39 12.90 12.17
CA MET A 117 -17.18 11.70 11.92
C MET A 117 -16.68 10.95 10.69
N PHE A 118 -16.44 11.66 9.58
CA PHE A 118 -15.91 11.08 8.36
C PHE A 118 -14.53 10.43 8.59
N ALA A 119 -13.60 11.16 9.23
CA ALA A 119 -12.26 10.68 9.53
C ALA A 119 -12.24 9.48 10.47
N ALA A 120 -13.11 9.47 11.50
CA ALA A 120 -13.23 8.35 12.42
C ALA A 120 -13.68 7.06 11.71
N PHE A 121 -14.71 7.14 10.88
CA PHE A 121 -15.14 5.99 10.10
C PHE A 121 -14.09 5.56 9.06
N ARG A 122 -13.36 6.50 8.48
CA ARG A 122 -12.26 6.21 7.55
C ARG A 122 -11.12 5.46 8.23
N LEU A 123 -10.74 5.86 9.45
CA LEU A 123 -9.76 5.16 10.27
C LEU A 123 -10.21 3.71 10.57
N ILE A 124 -11.47 3.55 10.99
CA ILE A 124 -12.02 2.23 11.35
C ILE A 124 -12.13 1.35 10.09
N ALA A 125 -12.64 1.85 8.97
CA ALA A 125 -12.67 1.12 7.71
C ALA A 125 -11.27 0.68 7.27
N GLY A 126 -10.29 1.57 7.41
CA GLY A 126 -8.88 1.29 7.12
C GLY A 126 -8.32 0.07 7.87
N LEU A 127 -8.77 -0.21 9.12
CA LEU A 127 -8.38 -1.44 9.84
C LEU A 127 -8.76 -2.71 9.05
N GLY A 128 -9.93 -2.72 8.45
CA GLY A 128 -10.41 -3.85 7.64
C GLY A 128 -9.61 -3.99 6.35
N VAL A 129 -9.48 -2.91 5.58
CA VAL A 129 -8.72 -2.89 4.31
C VAL A 129 -7.27 -3.34 4.54
N GLY A 130 -6.61 -2.79 5.58
CA GLY A 130 -5.25 -3.17 5.93
C GLY A 130 -5.09 -4.65 6.28
N SER A 131 -6.10 -5.26 6.90
CA SER A 131 -6.10 -6.68 7.24
C SER A 131 -6.30 -7.58 6.01
N CYS A 132 -7.06 -7.14 5.01
CA CYS A 132 -7.40 -7.92 3.82
C CYS A 132 -6.17 -8.25 2.97
N ILE A 133 -5.35 -7.26 2.65
CA ILE A 133 -4.22 -7.38 1.70
C ILE A 133 -3.24 -8.51 2.06
N PRO A 134 -2.66 -8.58 3.29
CA PRO A 134 -1.71 -9.64 3.63
C PRO A 134 -2.37 -11.02 3.63
N VAL A 135 -3.65 -11.11 4.00
CA VAL A 135 -4.38 -12.39 4.02
C VAL A 135 -4.60 -12.91 2.61
N VAL A 136 -5.01 -12.07 1.65
CA VAL A 136 -5.18 -12.46 0.24
C VAL A 136 -3.87 -12.96 -0.35
N TYR A 137 -2.75 -12.27 -0.12
CA TYR A 137 -1.45 -12.71 -0.62
C TYR A 137 -0.98 -14.01 0.03
N THR A 138 -1.28 -14.22 1.31
CA THR A 138 -1.02 -15.50 1.97
C THR A 138 -1.83 -16.61 1.34
N VAL A 139 -3.13 -16.40 1.09
CA VAL A 139 -3.97 -17.41 0.42
C VAL A 139 -3.44 -17.70 -0.98
N PHE A 140 -3.09 -16.69 -1.79
CA PHE A 140 -2.45 -16.92 -3.09
C PHE A 140 -1.20 -17.79 -2.96
N SER A 141 -0.37 -17.53 -1.94
CA SER A 141 0.85 -18.30 -1.73
C SER A 141 0.61 -19.76 -1.30
N GLU A 142 -0.54 -20.04 -0.69
CA GLU A 142 -0.92 -21.36 -0.18
C GLU A 142 -1.71 -22.22 -1.19
N VAL A 143 -2.43 -21.58 -2.15
CA VAL A 143 -3.30 -22.32 -3.10
C VAL A 143 -2.79 -22.33 -4.54
N MET A 144 -1.77 -21.50 -4.86
CA MET A 144 -1.22 -21.44 -6.22
C MET A 144 0.06 -22.29 -6.34
N PRO A 145 0.31 -22.90 -7.52
CA PRO A 145 1.53 -23.68 -7.77
C PRO A 145 2.79 -22.85 -7.57
N SER A 146 3.81 -23.45 -6.97
CA SER A 146 5.07 -22.77 -6.58
C SER A 146 5.77 -22.08 -7.75
N ASN A 147 5.77 -22.71 -8.93
CA ASN A 147 6.41 -22.20 -10.15
C ASN A 147 5.70 -20.98 -10.77
N ARG A 148 4.45 -20.70 -10.40
CA ARG A 148 3.64 -19.57 -10.92
C ARG A 148 3.07 -18.67 -9.82
N ARG A 149 3.38 -18.95 -8.58
CA ARG A 149 2.90 -18.20 -7.40
C ARG A 149 3.19 -16.70 -7.53
N GLY A 150 4.39 -16.33 -7.95
CA GLY A 150 4.79 -14.93 -8.17
C GLY A 150 3.89 -14.22 -9.18
N PHE A 151 3.58 -14.89 -10.31
CA PHE A 151 2.67 -14.35 -11.32
C PHE A 151 1.28 -14.03 -10.75
N PHE A 152 0.67 -14.96 -10.01
CA PHE A 152 -0.66 -14.73 -9.43
C PHE A 152 -0.67 -13.62 -8.38
N ILE A 153 0.38 -13.51 -7.56
CA ILE A 153 0.52 -12.43 -6.56
C ILE A 153 0.64 -11.07 -7.24
N THR A 154 1.48 -10.95 -8.28
CA THR A 154 1.65 -9.68 -9.00
C THR A 154 0.41 -9.28 -9.80
N CYS A 155 -0.27 -10.25 -10.42
CA CYS A 155 -1.56 -10.02 -11.08
C CYS A 155 -2.65 -9.61 -10.07
N GLY A 156 -2.65 -10.19 -8.86
CA GLY A 156 -3.52 -9.74 -7.77
C GLY A 156 -3.28 -8.26 -7.41
N GLY A 157 -2.01 -7.85 -7.32
CA GLY A 157 -1.65 -6.44 -7.14
C GLY A 157 -2.12 -5.54 -8.29
N ALA A 158 -2.03 -6.01 -9.55
CA ALA A 158 -2.57 -5.28 -10.70
C ALA A 158 -4.09 -5.13 -10.62
N CYS A 159 -4.81 -6.14 -10.10
CA CYS A 159 -6.26 -6.07 -9.87
C CYS A 159 -6.62 -5.01 -8.81
N MET A 160 -5.82 -4.85 -7.76
CA MET A 160 -5.98 -3.75 -6.79
C MET A 160 -5.89 -2.38 -7.47
N VAL A 161 -4.91 -2.18 -8.34
CA VAL A 161 -4.80 -0.94 -9.12
C VAL A 161 -5.97 -0.80 -10.12
N GLY A 162 -6.51 -1.91 -10.62
CA GLY A 162 -7.77 -1.90 -11.38
C GLY A 162 -8.93 -1.28 -10.59
N GLY A 163 -9.00 -1.55 -9.28
CA GLY A 163 -9.93 -0.87 -8.37
C GLY A 163 -9.72 0.64 -8.31
N TRP A 164 -8.47 1.13 -8.38
CA TRP A 164 -8.18 2.58 -8.45
C TRP A 164 -8.76 3.22 -9.71
N VAL A 165 -8.64 2.53 -10.86
CA VAL A 165 -9.23 3.01 -12.12
C VAL A 165 -10.74 3.06 -12.02
N ILE A 166 -11.37 2.00 -11.49
CA ILE A 166 -12.82 1.94 -11.29
C ILE A 166 -13.30 3.07 -10.38
N ALA A 167 -12.59 3.37 -9.30
CA ALA A 167 -12.94 4.47 -8.41
C ALA A 167 -12.97 5.82 -9.14
N GLY A 168 -11.98 6.11 -9.99
CA GLY A 168 -11.96 7.32 -10.81
C GLY A 168 -13.10 7.37 -11.83
N LEU A 169 -13.37 6.24 -12.50
CA LEU A 169 -14.47 6.12 -13.49
C LEU A 169 -15.86 6.27 -12.86
N VAL A 170 -16.02 5.83 -11.60
CA VAL A 170 -17.27 5.97 -10.85
C VAL A 170 -17.42 7.36 -10.26
N ALA A 171 -16.35 7.88 -9.62
CA ALA A 171 -16.39 9.18 -8.96
C ALA A 171 -16.63 10.34 -9.94
N ASN A 172 -15.98 10.31 -11.10
CA ASN A 172 -16.02 11.43 -12.04
C ASN A 172 -17.45 11.77 -12.51
N PRO A 173 -18.26 10.87 -13.07
CA PRO A 173 -19.61 11.21 -13.48
C PRO A 173 -20.55 11.50 -12.29
N ILE A 174 -20.36 10.83 -11.16
CA ILE A 174 -21.21 11.01 -9.98
C ILE A 174 -20.97 12.39 -9.34
N CYS A 175 -19.73 12.74 -9.07
CA CYS A 175 -19.40 13.99 -8.37
C CYS A 175 -19.64 15.24 -9.23
N ASN A 176 -19.51 15.13 -10.55
CA ASN A 176 -19.73 16.25 -11.48
C ASN A 176 -21.17 16.31 -12.04
N ALA A 177 -22.09 15.47 -11.57
CA ALA A 177 -23.48 15.52 -12.02
C ALA A 177 -24.14 16.86 -11.62
N ALA A 178 -24.79 17.49 -12.58
CA ALA A 178 -25.48 18.78 -12.41
C ALA A 178 -26.81 18.68 -11.65
N THR A 179 -27.22 17.47 -11.29
CA THR A 179 -28.48 17.19 -10.58
C THR A 179 -28.21 16.37 -9.33
N PRO A 180 -29.05 16.48 -8.30
CA PRO A 180 -28.94 15.62 -7.10
C PRO A 180 -29.30 14.18 -7.47
N LEU A 181 -28.35 13.24 -7.31
CA LEU A 181 -28.54 11.83 -7.68
C LEU A 181 -29.33 11.03 -6.65
N LEU A 182 -29.35 11.47 -5.39
CA LEU A 182 -30.06 10.82 -4.27
C LEU A 182 -31.19 11.70 -3.70
N GLY A 183 -31.79 12.55 -4.53
CA GLY A 183 -32.87 13.44 -4.09
C GLY A 183 -32.42 14.35 -2.94
N GLY A 184 -33.26 14.48 -1.91
CA GLY A 184 -32.97 15.32 -0.74
C GLY A 184 -31.80 14.88 0.14
N PHE A 185 -31.16 13.76 -0.17
CA PHE A 185 -29.97 13.28 0.53
C PHE A 185 -28.68 13.96 0.03
N THR A 186 -28.68 14.51 -1.16
CA THR A 186 -27.57 15.28 -1.74
C THR A 186 -27.92 16.75 -1.73
N GLU A 187 -27.25 17.48 -0.85
CA GLU A 187 -27.46 18.93 -0.68
C GLU A 187 -26.68 19.71 -1.73
N MET A 188 -27.24 20.87 -2.12
CA MET A 188 -26.51 21.85 -2.93
C MET A 188 -25.57 22.63 -2.01
N VAL A 189 -24.29 22.60 -2.32
CA VAL A 189 -23.24 23.29 -1.59
C VAL A 189 -22.70 24.43 -2.45
N THR A 190 -22.71 25.64 -1.91
CA THR A 190 -22.04 26.80 -2.50
C THR A 190 -20.68 26.96 -1.85
N TYR A 191 -19.62 26.98 -2.62
CA TYR A 191 -18.23 27.07 -2.12
C TYR A 191 -17.44 28.15 -2.83
N THR A 192 -16.38 28.62 -2.19
CA THR A 192 -15.49 29.66 -2.72
C THR A 192 -14.25 29.01 -3.34
N ASN A 193 -13.97 29.32 -4.61
CA ASN A 193 -12.73 28.91 -5.29
C ASN A 193 -11.52 29.74 -4.83
N ALA A 194 -10.31 29.29 -5.19
CA ALA A 194 -9.06 29.99 -4.88
C ALA A 194 -8.95 31.39 -5.51
N ASP A 195 -9.67 31.64 -6.59
CA ASP A 195 -9.78 32.95 -7.27
C ASP A 195 -10.82 33.91 -6.65
N GLY A 196 -11.49 33.45 -5.56
CA GLY A 196 -12.55 34.22 -4.89
C GLY A 196 -13.93 34.13 -5.56
N THR A 197 -14.07 33.41 -6.67
CA THR A 197 -15.36 33.14 -7.30
C THR A 197 -16.15 32.11 -6.52
N THR A 198 -17.49 32.26 -6.51
CA THR A 198 -18.39 31.24 -5.90
C THR A 198 -18.87 30.28 -6.96
N ALA A 199 -18.87 29.00 -6.63
CA ALA A 199 -19.42 27.93 -7.45
C ALA A 199 -20.37 27.07 -6.63
N THR A 200 -21.23 26.31 -7.32
CA THR A 200 -22.17 25.39 -6.69
C THR A 200 -21.94 23.98 -7.15
N MET A 201 -22.12 23.02 -6.26
CA MET A 201 -22.09 21.59 -6.54
C MET A 201 -23.13 20.85 -5.69
N PHE A 202 -23.48 19.63 -6.10
CA PHE A 202 -24.24 18.72 -5.23
C PHE A 202 -23.30 17.80 -4.47
N SER A 203 -23.66 17.45 -3.23
CA SER A 203 -22.88 16.50 -2.40
C SER A 203 -23.04 15.04 -2.88
N ASN A 204 -23.03 14.83 -4.20
CA ASN A 204 -23.20 13.54 -4.86
C ASN A 204 -22.09 12.53 -4.53
N TRP A 205 -20.94 12.99 -4.02
CA TRP A 205 -19.84 12.14 -3.55
C TRP A 205 -20.31 11.11 -2.50
N ARG A 206 -21.41 11.38 -1.78
CA ARG A 206 -22.01 10.46 -0.82
C ARG A 206 -22.43 9.14 -1.47
N LEU A 207 -22.91 9.18 -2.73
CA LEU A 207 -23.25 7.98 -3.50
C LEU A 207 -22.03 7.08 -3.74
N CYS A 208 -20.86 7.65 -3.92
CA CYS A 208 -19.63 6.87 -4.10
C CYS A 208 -19.33 5.98 -2.88
N TYR A 209 -19.58 6.48 -1.66
CA TYR A 209 -19.40 5.71 -0.41
C TYR A 209 -20.54 4.72 -0.15
N LEU A 210 -21.74 4.95 -0.66
CA LEU A 210 -22.80 3.94 -0.65
C LEU A 210 -22.46 2.77 -1.58
N ILE A 211 -21.90 3.05 -2.76
CA ILE A 211 -21.40 2.02 -3.69
C ILE A 211 -20.26 1.23 -3.04
N ASP A 212 -19.39 1.91 -2.27
CA ASP A 212 -18.30 1.30 -1.49
C ASP A 212 -18.77 0.41 -0.33
N GLY A 213 -20.07 0.28 -0.12
CA GLY A 213 -20.68 -0.74 0.75
C GLY A 213 -20.83 -2.12 0.09
N ILE A 214 -20.60 -2.26 -1.22
CA ILE A 214 -20.67 -3.55 -1.95
C ILE A 214 -19.83 -4.66 -1.32
N PRO A 215 -18.65 -4.40 -0.72
CA PRO A 215 -17.87 -5.40 0.01
C PRO A 215 -18.64 -6.19 1.06
N VAL A 216 -19.70 -5.63 1.67
CA VAL A 216 -20.55 -6.36 2.62
C VAL A 216 -21.23 -7.55 1.91
N LEU A 217 -21.80 -7.32 0.73
CA LEU A 217 -22.42 -8.38 -0.08
C LEU A 217 -21.37 -9.38 -0.57
N TYR A 218 -20.20 -8.88 -0.91
CA TYR A 218 -19.08 -9.72 -1.33
C TYR A 218 -18.55 -10.61 -0.19
N ALA A 219 -18.54 -10.13 1.05
CA ALA A 219 -18.18 -10.96 2.21
C ALA A 219 -19.15 -12.14 2.41
N ILE A 220 -20.46 -11.92 2.16
CA ILE A 220 -21.45 -13.00 2.17
C ILE A 220 -21.15 -14.01 1.06
N PHE A 221 -20.86 -13.56 -0.16
CA PHE A 221 -20.45 -14.43 -1.26
C PHE A 221 -19.18 -15.23 -0.90
N LEU A 222 -18.15 -14.60 -0.35
CA LEU A 222 -16.91 -15.27 0.09
C LEU A 222 -17.17 -16.37 1.11
N ALA A 223 -18.13 -16.19 2.01
CA ALA A 223 -18.46 -17.19 3.03
C ALA A 223 -18.86 -18.53 2.41
N PHE A 224 -19.54 -18.51 1.26
CA PHE A 224 -19.96 -19.69 0.51
C PHE A 224 -18.92 -20.15 -0.53
N ALA A 225 -18.26 -19.22 -1.21
CA ALA A 225 -17.38 -19.50 -2.33
C ALA A 225 -15.99 -20.00 -1.92
N MET A 226 -15.49 -19.60 -0.73
CA MET A 226 -14.14 -19.90 -0.28
C MET A 226 -14.13 -21.01 0.78
N ARG A 227 -13.17 -21.93 0.69
CA ARG A 227 -12.81 -22.87 1.76
C ARG A 227 -11.58 -22.37 2.50
N GLU A 228 -11.37 -22.87 3.72
CA GLU A 228 -10.12 -22.64 4.45
C GLU A 228 -8.97 -23.39 3.78
N THR A 229 -7.75 -22.89 3.90
CA THR A 229 -6.59 -23.47 3.21
C THR A 229 -6.13 -24.77 3.88
N ALA A 230 -5.71 -25.76 3.07
CA ALA A 230 -5.16 -27.01 3.59
C ALA A 230 -3.90 -26.78 4.44
N HIS A 231 -3.07 -25.79 4.06
CA HIS A 231 -1.89 -25.39 4.83
C HIS A 231 -2.22 -24.90 6.24
N TRP A 232 -3.32 -24.16 6.40
CA TRP A 232 -3.72 -23.69 7.73
C TRP A 232 -4.18 -24.86 8.62
N TYR A 233 -4.99 -25.77 8.09
CA TYR A 233 -5.43 -26.95 8.83
C TYR A 233 -4.24 -27.84 9.25
N ALA A 234 -3.29 -28.08 8.35
CA ALA A 234 -2.09 -28.86 8.68
C ALA A 234 -1.26 -28.16 9.77
N ASN A 235 -1.03 -26.86 9.63
CA ASN A 235 -0.27 -26.06 10.61
C ASN A 235 -0.94 -25.96 11.99
N THR A 236 -2.25 -26.19 12.08
CA THR A 236 -2.99 -26.21 13.35
C THR A 236 -3.19 -27.62 13.91
N GLY A 237 -2.59 -28.65 13.28
CA GLY A 237 -2.68 -30.05 13.72
C GLY A 237 -3.97 -30.76 13.30
N GLN A 238 -4.80 -30.13 12.45
CA GLN A 238 -6.05 -30.73 11.93
C GLN A 238 -5.79 -31.43 10.59
N THR A 239 -4.92 -32.43 10.59
CA THR A 239 -4.44 -33.11 9.37
C THR A 239 -5.54 -33.80 8.56
N GLU A 240 -6.57 -34.35 9.24
CA GLU A 240 -7.73 -34.95 8.55
C GLU A 240 -8.48 -33.92 7.69
N LYS A 241 -8.75 -32.74 8.24
CA LYS A 241 -9.39 -31.66 7.48
C LYS A 241 -8.49 -31.11 6.38
N ALA A 242 -7.17 -31.09 6.61
CA ALA A 242 -6.23 -30.68 5.57
C ALA A 242 -6.32 -31.59 4.35
N ILE A 243 -6.42 -32.91 4.55
CA ILE A 243 -6.60 -33.89 3.48
C ILE A 243 -7.97 -33.77 2.81
N GLU A 244 -9.03 -33.56 3.58
CA GLU A 244 -10.37 -33.36 3.02
C GLU A 244 -10.39 -32.16 2.05
N VAL A 245 -9.84 -31.02 2.47
CA VAL A 245 -9.74 -29.82 1.63
C VAL A 245 -8.84 -30.06 0.42
N LEU A 246 -7.73 -30.77 0.60
CA LEU A 246 -6.81 -31.11 -0.49
C LEU A 246 -7.47 -32.04 -1.52
N ALA A 247 -8.25 -33.03 -1.05
CA ALA A 247 -9.00 -33.95 -1.90
C ALA A 247 -10.12 -33.22 -2.69
N GLU A 248 -10.81 -32.27 -2.05
CA GLU A 248 -11.79 -31.40 -2.73
C GLU A 248 -11.11 -30.52 -3.78
N PHE A 249 -9.95 -29.96 -3.47
CA PHE A 249 -9.15 -29.17 -4.40
C PHE A 249 -8.70 -30.00 -5.61
N GLU A 250 -8.22 -31.23 -5.37
CA GLU A 250 -7.82 -32.19 -6.41
C GLU A 250 -9.01 -32.55 -7.30
N MET A 251 -10.17 -32.89 -6.71
CA MET A 251 -11.39 -33.19 -7.44
C MET A 251 -11.83 -32.07 -8.37
N LYS A 252 -11.78 -30.82 -7.88
CA LYS A 252 -12.13 -29.63 -8.69
C LYS A 252 -11.07 -29.29 -9.74
N SER A 253 -9.82 -29.69 -9.51
CA SER A 253 -8.70 -29.39 -10.40
C SER A 253 -8.53 -30.41 -11.52
N VAL A 254 -8.62 -31.70 -11.22
CA VAL A 254 -8.26 -32.79 -12.12
C VAL A 254 -9.43 -33.78 -12.35
N GLY A 255 -10.51 -33.65 -11.59
CA GLY A 255 -11.67 -34.53 -11.67
C GLY A 255 -11.51 -35.90 -10.96
N THR A 256 -10.41 -36.11 -10.27
CA THR A 256 -10.12 -37.32 -9.46
C THR A 256 -9.75 -36.92 -8.05
N SER A 257 -9.89 -37.82 -7.10
CA SER A 257 -9.47 -37.60 -5.72
C SER A 257 -8.69 -38.81 -5.23
N THR A 258 -7.46 -38.56 -4.79
CA THR A 258 -6.58 -39.58 -4.25
C THR A 258 -6.76 -39.68 -2.74
N LYS A 259 -7.05 -40.86 -2.22
CA LYS A 259 -7.12 -41.10 -0.78
C LYS A 259 -5.69 -41.10 -0.21
N ARG A 260 -5.40 -40.19 0.73
CA ARG A 260 -4.08 -40.02 1.36
C ARG A 260 -4.18 -40.24 2.86
N ASP A 261 -3.11 -40.76 3.46
CA ASP A 261 -3.02 -40.93 4.92
C ASP A 261 -2.72 -39.56 5.57
N PRO A 262 -3.52 -39.10 6.55
CA PRO A 262 -3.25 -37.90 7.33
C PRO A 262 -1.87 -37.88 8.02
N ASN A 263 -1.34 -39.06 8.37
CA ASN A 263 -0.04 -39.16 9.03
C ASN A 263 1.16 -39.05 8.06
N ALA A 264 0.92 -39.14 6.75
CA ALA A 264 1.95 -39.00 5.72
C ALA A 264 2.26 -37.55 5.35
N ILE A 265 1.52 -36.58 5.88
CA ILE A 265 1.77 -35.14 5.63
C ILE A 265 3.04 -34.69 6.35
N ILE A 266 4.02 -34.22 5.58
CA ILE A 266 5.17 -33.48 6.12
C ILE A 266 4.75 -32.04 6.35
N ILE A 267 4.71 -31.62 7.61
CA ILE A 267 4.54 -30.22 7.98
C ILE A 267 5.96 -29.63 8.12
N PRO A 268 6.36 -28.69 7.23
CA PRO A 268 7.67 -28.05 7.36
C PRO A 268 7.81 -27.42 8.75
N PRO A 269 8.96 -27.59 9.43
CA PRO A 269 9.17 -27.01 10.73
C PRO A 269 8.97 -25.48 10.62
N ARG A 270 8.16 -24.93 11.52
CA ARG A 270 8.02 -23.47 11.60
C ARG A 270 9.40 -22.89 11.88
N PRO A 271 9.82 -21.87 11.11
CA PRO A 271 11.06 -21.17 11.46
C PRO A 271 10.95 -20.70 12.92
N GLU A 272 12.00 -20.90 13.69
CA GLU A 272 12.05 -20.45 15.08
C GLU A 272 11.59 -18.99 15.15
N LYS A 273 10.76 -18.67 16.15
CA LYS A 273 10.29 -17.30 16.38
C LYS A 273 11.50 -16.43 16.71
N THR A 274 12.14 -15.92 15.69
CA THR A 274 13.20 -14.93 15.85
C THR A 274 12.59 -13.63 16.35
N THR A 275 13.13 -13.10 17.43
CA THR A 275 12.68 -11.80 17.94
C THR A 275 13.01 -10.71 16.92
N PRO A 276 12.16 -9.69 16.72
CA PRO A 276 12.41 -8.56 15.82
C PRO A 276 13.77 -7.88 16.07
N ASN A 277 14.31 -8.04 17.27
CA ASN A 277 15.60 -7.48 17.70
C ASN A 277 16.79 -7.92 16.82
N VAL A 278 16.71 -9.08 16.16
CA VAL A 278 17.79 -9.56 15.28
C VAL A 278 17.99 -8.62 14.08
N LEU A 279 16.94 -7.94 13.61
CA LEU A 279 17.02 -6.97 12.52
C LEU A 279 17.91 -5.77 12.85
N PHE A 280 18.09 -5.47 14.14
CA PHE A 280 18.90 -4.37 14.65
C PHE A 280 20.34 -4.77 15.01
N SER A 281 20.68 -6.04 14.82
CA SER A 281 22.07 -6.47 15.03
C SER A 281 22.99 -5.76 14.02
N LYS A 282 24.25 -5.55 14.41
CA LYS A 282 25.27 -4.89 13.56
C LYS A 282 25.35 -5.48 12.16
N LYS A 283 25.07 -6.77 12.04
CA LYS A 283 25.09 -7.53 10.80
C LYS A 283 23.99 -7.12 9.82
N PHE A 284 22.77 -6.84 10.29
CA PHE A 284 21.61 -6.61 9.43
C PHE A 284 21.16 -5.16 9.38
N ILE A 285 21.55 -4.33 10.34
CA ILE A 285 20.99 -2.98 10.54
C ILE A 285 21.16 -2.07 9.31
N VAL A 286 22.30 -2.13 8.63
CA VAL A 286 22.56 -1.31 7.44
C VAL A 286 21.67 -1.72 6.27
N GLY A 287 21.59 -3.02 5.97
CA GLY A 287 20.73 -3.53 4.90
C GLY A 287 19.24 -3.32 5.22
N THR A 288 18.86 -3.55 6.48
CA THR A 288 17.50 -3.35 6.96
C THR A 288 17.06 -1.90 6.83
N SER A 289 17.86 -0.96 7.32
CA SER A 289 17.51 0.45 7.24
C SER A 289 17.50 0.96 5.79
N ALA A 290 18.37 0.44 4.91
CA ALA A 290 18.36 0.76 3.48
C ALA A 290 17.06 0.34 2.80
N ILE A 291 16.68 -0.93 2.95
CA ILE A 291 15.45 -1.42 2.31
C ILE A 291 14.20 -0.76 2.89
N TRP A 292 14.18 -0.43 4.19
CA TRP A 292 13.09 0.31 4.80
C TRP A 292 12.97 1.74 4.27
N THR A 293 14.10 2.43 4.06
CA THR A 293 14.11 3.76 3.42
C THR A 293 13.57 3.69 1.99
N VAL A 294 14.01 2.70 1.22
CA VAL A 294 13.52 2.48 -0.15
C VAL A 294 12.01 2.19 -0.16
N CYS A 295 11.52 1.36 0.75
CA CYS A 295 10.09 1.07 0.90
C CYS A 295 9.29 2.32 1.30
N PHE A 296 9.80 3.09 2.27
CA PHE A 296 9.18 4.34 2.72
C PHE A 296 9.06 5.33 1.56
N VAL A 297 10.18 5.59 0.86
CA VAL A 297 10.23 6.53 -0.26
C VAL A 297 9.28 6.12 -1.39
N GLY A 298 9.26 4.84 -1.75
CA GLY A 298 8.38 4.34 -2.81
C GLY A 298 6.91 4.61 -2.52
N GLN A 299 6.45 4.24 -1.33
CA GLN A 299 5.05 4.46 -0.94
C GLN A 299 4.74 5.93 -0.67
N PHE A 300 5.69 6.69 -0.12
CA PHE A 300 5.56 8.13 0.05
C PHE A 300 5.24 8.82 -1.29
N CYS A 301 5.98 8.52 -2.33
CA CYS A 301 5.78 9.14 -3.64
C CYS A 301 4.47 8.72 -4.29
N VAL A 302 4.14 7.41 -4.27
CA VAL A 302 2.92 6.88 -4.91
C VAL A 302 1.67 7.41 -4.22
N TYR A 303 1.58 7.30 -2.91
CA TYR A 303 0.37 7.69 -2.19
C TYR A 303 0.21 9.20 -2.09
N GLY A 304 1.33 9.92 -1.89
CA GLY A 304 1.31 11.37 -1.87
C GLY A 304 0.81 11.96 -3.18
N MET A 305 1.33 11.49 -4.31
CA MET A 305 0.89 11.98 -5.60
C MET A 305 -0.57 11.60 -5.90
N ASN A 306 -0.98 10.37 -5.63
CA ASN A 306 -2.36 9.97 -5.84
C ASN A 306 -3.36 10.82 -5.02
N ALA A 307 -2.97 11.26 -3.83
CA ALA A 307 -3.81 12.12 -2.99
C ALA A 307 -3.94 13.56 -3.54
N TRP A 308 -2.87 14.08 -4.15
CA TRP A 308 -2.78 15.50 -4.52
C TRP A 308 -2.92 15.76 -6.03
N LEU A 309 -2.90 14.75 -6.87
CA LEU A 309 -2.94 14.89 -8.32
C LEU A 309 -4.17 15.67 -8.82
N PRO A 310 -5.41 15.40 -8.37
CA PRO A 310 -6.57 16.18 -8.78
C PRO A 310 -6.48 17.65 -8.37
N THR A 311 -5.96 17.92 -7.17
CA THR A 311 -5.77 19.28 -6.66
C THR A 311 -4.74 20.03 -7.49
N TRP A 312 -3.64 19.39 -7.87
CA TRP A 312 -2.64 19.97 -8.75
C TRP A 312 -3.25 20.39 -10.08
N PHE A 313 -3.97 19.48 -10.77
CA PHE A 313 -4.58 19.81 -12.06
C PHE A 313 -5.63 20.91 -11.94
N LYS A 314 -6.45 20.92 -10.89
CA LYS A 314 -7.41 21.99 -10.65
C LYS A 314 -6.71 23.35 -10.47
N SER A 315 -5.58 23.41 -9.77
CA SER A 315 -4.85 24.65 -9.50
C SER A 315 -4.22 25.28 -10.74
N ILE A 316 -3.92 24.48 -11.78
CA ILE A 316 -3.41 24.97 -13.07
C ILE A 316 -4.52 25.27 -14.09
N GLY A 317 -5.80 25.15 -13.69
CA GLY A 317 -6.95 25.60 -14.51
C GLY A 317 -7.79 24.49 -15.13
N TYR A 318 -7.51 23.21 -14.86
CA TYR A 318 -8.38 22.13 -15.34
C TYR A 318 -9.70 22.06 -14.56
N SER A 319 -10.76 21.59 -15.22
CA SER A 319 -12.01 21.27 -14.53
C SER A 319 -11.81 20.11 -13.54
N ALA A 320 -12.70 19.98 -12.55
CA ALA A 320 -12.63 18.87 -11.61
C ALA A 320 -12.78 17.50 -12.33
N SER A 321 -13.60 17.45 -13.39
CA SER A 321 -13.78 16.26 -14.23
C SER A 321 -12.47 15.87 -14.93
N ASP A 322 -11.79 16.84 -15.56
CA ASP A 322 -10.54 16.58 -16.28
C ASP A 322 -9.42 16.17 -15.32
N ALA A 323 -9.38 16.79 -14.14
CA ALA A 323 -8.41 16.46 -13.11
C ALA A 323 -8.54 14.99 -12.63
N VAL A 324 -9.78 14.53 -12.40
CA VAL A 324 -10.03 13.12 -12.04
C VAL A 324 -9.75 12.19 -13.24
N ALA A 325 -10.04 12.62 -14.47
CA ALA A 325 -9.72 11.86 -15.67
C ALA A 325 -8.20 11.66 -15.83
N LEU A 326 -7.39 12.72 -15.63
CA LEU A 326 -5.93 12.64 -15.69
C LEU A 326 -5.36 11.73 -14.60
N GLN A 327 -5.92 11.76 -13.37
CA GLN A 327 -5.58 10.79 -12.33
C GLN A 327 -5.92 9.36 -12.75
N THR A 328 -7.04 9.15 -13.43
CA THR A 328 -7.43 7.83 -13.92
C THR A 328 -6.44 7.31 -14.96
N TRP A 329 -5.95 8.15 -15.88
CA TRP A 329 -4.90 7.79 -16.83
C TRP A 329 -3.58 7.40 -16.13
N ASN A 330 -3.21 8.12 -15.08
CA ASN A 330 -2.06 7.72 -14.23
C ASN A 330 -2.23 6.30 -13.67
N ASN A 331 -3.43 5.95 -13.20
CA ASN A 331 -3.71 4.63 -12.64
C ASN A 331 -3.80 3.51 -13.70
N VAL A 332 -4.26 3.81 -14.92
CA VAL A 332 -4.23 2.86 -16.05
C VAL A 332 -2.79 2.43 -16.36
N ALA A 333 -1.86 3.38 -16.40
CA ALA A 333 -0.45 3.07 -16.62
C ALA A 333 0.17 2.24 -15.50
N ALA A 334 -0.30 2.40 -14.28
CA ALA A 334 0.13 1.61 -13.13
C ALA A 334 -0.21 0.11 -13.28
N ILE A 335 -1.35 -0.23 -13.89
CA ILE A 335 -1.71 -1.64 -14.19
C ILE A 335 -0.67 -2.25 -15.13
N ILE A 336 -0.36 -1.55 -16.23
CA ILE A 336 0.63 -2.01 -17.21
C ILE A 336 1.99 -2.21 -16.56
N SER A 337 2.39 -1.26 -15.75
CA SER A 337 3.65 -1.28 -15.00
C SER A 337 3.77 -2.51 -14.08
N ASN A 338 2.72 -2.78 -13.28
CA ASN A 338 2.70 -3.92 -12.36
C ASN A 338 2.80 -5.28 -13.09
N CYS A 339 2.22 -5.39 -14.28
CA CYS A 339 2.34 -6.60 -15.09
C CYS A 339 3.75 -6.78 -15.68
N LEU A 340 4.42 -5.69 -16.06
CA LEU A 340 5.73 -5.74 -16.73
C LEU A 340 6.90 -5.87 -15.78
N VAL A 341 6.82 -5.29 -14.60
CA VAL A 341 7.95 -5.20 -13.67
C VAL A 341 8.50 -6.56 -13.25
N GLY A 342 7.64 -7.56 -13.09
CA GLY A 342 8.05 -8.93 -12.76
C GLY A 342 9.01 -9.49 -13.80
N TYR A 343 8.63 -9.41 -15.08
CA TYR A 343 9.45 -9.88 -16.19
C TYR A 343 10.77 -9.11 -16.30
N VAL A 344 10.71 -7.78 -16.24
CA VAL A 344 11.90 -6.92 -16.34
C VAL A 344 12.87 -7.16 -15.18
N SER A 345 12.33 -7.30 -13.96
CA SER A 345 13.12 -7.57 -12.76
C SER A 345 13.81 -8.93 -12.80
N ASP A 346 13.18 -9.94 -13.41
CA ASP A 346 13.76 -11.27 -13.57
C ASP A 346 14.84 -11.32 -14.67
N THR A 347 14.75 -10.45 -15.67
CA THR A 347 15.74 -10.41 -16.80
C THR A 347 16.92 -9.49 -16.54
N MET A 348 16.68 -8.28 -16.02
CA MET A 348 17.73 -7.28 -15.77
C MET A 348 18.42 -7.43 -14.42
N GLY A 349 17.80 -8.17 -13.49
CA GLY A 349 18.21 -8.26 -12.09
C GLY A 349 17.52 -7.20 -11.20
N ARG A 350 17.22 -7.59 -9.96
CA ARG A 350 16.41 -6.83 -9.00
C ARG A 350 16.94 -5.41 -8.76
N LYS A 351 18.23 -5.31 -8.45
CA LYS A 351 18.88 -4.03 -8.11
C LYS A 351 18.94 -3.09 -9.31
N LYS A 352 19.34 -3.59 -10.49
CA LYS A 352 19.43 -2.78 -11.71
C LYS A 352 18.06 -2.28 -12.17
N CYS A 353 17.04 -3.13 -12.08
CA CYS A 353 15.65 -2.78 -12.37
C CYS A 353 15.18 -1.61 -11.48
N LEU A 354 15.48 -1.66 -10.18
CA LEU A 354 15.10 -0.61 -9.25
C LEU A 354 15.86 0.71 -9.46
N ILE A 355 17.17 0.65 -9.80
CA ILE A 355 17.97 1.83 -10.18
C ILE A 355 17.36 2.50 -11.43
N PHE A 356 17.05 1.71 -12.47
CA PHE A 356 16.38 2.21 -13.66
C PHE A 356 15.05 2.89 -13.33
N ALA A 357 14.26 2.28 -12.45
CA ALA A 357 12.98 2.81 -12.02
C ALA A 357 13.11 4.19 -11.35
N TRP A 358 14.06 4.38 -10.43
CA TRP A 358 14.29 5.66 -9.77
C TRP A 358 14.75 6.75 -10.76
N ILE A 359 15.64 6.42 -11.69
CA ILE A 359 16.07 7.35 -12.73
C ILE A 359 14.88 7.74 -13.61
N LEU A 360 14.04 6.79 -13.99
CA LEU A 360 12.84 7.03 -14.79
C LEU A 360 11.88 7.98 -14.04
N CYS A 361 11.67 7.78 -12.73
CA CYS A 361 10.84 8.67 -11.92
C CYS A 361 11.38 10.12 -11.92
N ILE A 362 12.70 10.29 -11.76
CA ILE A 362 13.34 11.62 -11.78
C ILE A 362 13.16 12.29 -13.15
N VAL A 363 13.39 11.59 -14.23
CA VAL A 363 13.25 12.14 -15.59
C VAL A 363 11.80 12.54 -15.86
N VAL A 364 10.85 11.67 -15.51
CA VAL A 364 9.43 11.93 -15.78
C VAL A 364 8.89 13.06 -14.91
N ILE A 365 9.30 13.18 -13.64
CA ILE A 365 8.84 14.29 -12.78
C ILE A 365 9.35 15.64 -13.28
N ILE A 366 10.58 15.70 -13.79
CA ILE A 366 11.12 16.91 -14.45
C ILE A 366 10.29 17.24 -15.70
N ALA A 367 9.99 16.25 -16.54
CA ALA A 367 9.15 16.45 -17.72
C ALA A 367 7.74 16.94 -17.34
N CYS A 368 7.13 16.37 -16.30
CA CYS A 368 5.84 16.84 -15.78
C CYS A 368 5.89 18.29 -15.32
N SER A 369 6.94 18.68 -14.61
CA SER A 369 7.08 20.06 -14.14
C SER A 369 7.23 21.08 -15.28
N LEU A 370 7.85 20.69 -16.41
CA LEU A 370 8.12 21.57 -17.55
C LEU A 370 6.96 21.65 -18.55
N PHE A 371 6.25 20.53 -18.77
CA PHE A 371 5.31 20.41 -19.89
C PHE A 371 3.85 20.25 -19.46
N VAL A 372 3.54 20.12 -18.16
CA VAL A 372 2.15 20.12 -17.67
C VAL A 372 1.64 21.56 -17.69
N THR A 373 0.77 21.86 -18.64
CA THR A 373 0.12 23.16 -18.83
C THR A 373 -1.37 22.98 -19.05
N PRO A 374 -2.21 24.01 -18.85
CA PRO A 374 -3.64 23.91 -19.09
C PRO A 374 -4.01 23.82 -20.57
N ASP A 375 -3.06 24.10 -21.48
CA ASP A 375 -3.34 24.30 -22.92
C ASP A 375 -3.60 22.99 -23.67
N SER A 376 -3.12 21.83 -23.16
CA SER A 376 -3.25 20.57 -23.85
C SER A 376 -3.52 19.39 -22.93
N PHE A 377 -4.76 18.96 -22.88
CA PHE A 377 -5.17 17.76 -22.16
C PHE A 377 -4.41 16.48 -22.62
N ILE A 378 -4.15 16.36 -23.91
CA ILE A 378 -3.49 15.18 -24.47
C ILE A 378 -2.04 15.07 -23.97
N ILE A 379 -1.29 16.18 -23.95
CA ILE A 379 0.09 16.19 -23.42
C ILE A 379 0.08 15.80 -21.94
N CYS A 380 -0.83 16.39 -21.15
CA CYS A 380 -0.97 16.03 -19.74
C CYS A 380 -1.35 14.56 -19.55
N ALA A 381 -2.25 14.01 -20.36
CA ALA A 381 -2.63 12.60 -20.29
C ALA A 381 -1.45 11.67 -20.59
N VAL A 382 -0.63 11.97 -21.61
CA VAL A 382 0.57 11.21 -21.93
C VAL A 382 1.60 11.30 -20.81
N LEU A 383 1.80 12.49 -20.24
CA LEU A 383 2.70 12.66 -19.08
C LEU A 383 2.20 11.91 -17.86
N MET A 384 0.90 11.86 -17.62
CA MET A 384 0.31 11.09 -16.52
C MET A 384 0.43 9.59 -16.73
N LEU A 385 0.30 9.11 -17.95
CA LEU A 385 0.62 7.71 -18.29
C LEU A 385 2.09 7.40 -17.98
N ALA A 386 3.03 8.24 -18.42
CA ALA A 386 4.46 8.06 -18.15
C ALA A 386 4.77 8.11 -16.64
N PHE A 387 4.15 9.04 -15.92
CA PHE A 387 4.33 9.23 -14.49
C PHE A 387 3.77 8.07 -13.67
N GLY A 388 2.54 7.63 -13.95
CA GLY A 388 1.93 6.48 -13.32
C GLY A 388 2.71 5.20 -13.58
N PHE A 389 3.22 5.02 -14.81
CA PHE A 389 4.09 3.91 -15.14
C PHE A 389 5.38 3.93 -14.31
N ALA A 390 6.10 5.05 -14.28
CA ALA A 390 7.37 5.16 -13.57
C ALA A 390 7.24 4.93 -12.07
N LEU A 391 6.25 5.57 -11.42
CA LEU A 391 5.99 5.44 -9.99
C LEU A 391 5.67 3.99 -9.60
N ASN A 392 4.74 3.37 -10.31
CA ASN A 392 4.31 2.02 -9.98
C ASN A 392 5.36 0.98 -10.38
N PHE A 393 6.17 1.25 -11.40
CA PHE A 393 7.32 0.42 -11.75
C PHE A 393 8.35 0.40 -10.61
N ALA A 394 8.65 1.56 -10.02
CA ALA A 394 9.58 1.64 -8.90
C ALA A 394 9.07 0.89 -7.67
N ILE A 395 7.80 1.12 -7.26
CA ILE A 395 7.26 0.45 -6.07
C ILE A 395 7.14 -1.07 -6.25
N SER A 396 6.72 -1.52 -7.44
CA SER A 396 6.54 -2.94 -7.71
C SER A 396 7.87 -3.68 -7.84
N ALA A 397 8.96 -3.00 -8.25
CA ALA A 397 10.30 -3.56 -8.24
C ALA A 397 10.86 -3.77 -6.82
N ILE A 398 10.34 -3.07 -5.82
CA ILE A 398 10.74 -3.22 -4.42
C ILE A 398 10.20 -4.53 -3.82
N TYR A 399 8.97 -4.94 -4.17
CA TYR A 399 8.31 -6.10 -3.55
C TYR A 399 9.10 -7.41 -3.62
N PRO A 400 9.63 -7.86 -4.77
CA PRO A 400 10.43 -9.07 -4.81
C PRO A 400 11.80 -8.91 -4.12
N LEU A 401 12.31 -7.69 -4.03
CA LEU A 401 13.60 -7.40 -3.41
C LEU A 401 13.56 -7.48 -1.87
N MET A 402 12.43 -7.13 -1.25
CA MET A 402 12.27 -7.13 0.22
C MET A 402 12.66 -8.47 0.88
N PRO A 403 12.08 -9.62 0.50
CA PRO A 403 12.39 -10.91 1.13
C PRO A 403 13.81 -11.39 0.82
N GLU A 404 14.39 -10.99 -0.30
CA GLU A 404 15.73 -11.40 -0.72
C GLU A 404 16.85 -10.72 0.09
N GLN A 405 16.55 -9.60 0.75
CA GLN A 405 17.54 -8.91 1.61
C GLN A 405 17.79 -9.63 2.95
N TYR A 406 16.93 -10.60 3.29
CA TYR A 406 16.98 -11.28 4.59
C TYR A 406 17.22 -12.79 4.46
N PRO A 407 18.06 -13.37 5.34
CA PRO A 407 18.21 -14.82 5.42
C PRO A 407 16.88 -15.47 5.83
N THR A 408 16.73 -16.76 5.50
CA THR A 408 15.47 -17.51 5.65
C THR A 408 14.89 -17.44 7.06
N ALA A 409 15.75 -17.47 8.09
CA ALA A 409 15.33 -17.47 9.50
C ALA A 409 14.58 -16.18 9.94
N ILE A 410 14.92 -15.03 9.34
CA ILE A 410 14.34 -13.72 9.71
C ILE A 410 13.57 -13.06 8.55
N ARG A 411 13.43 -13.74 7.42
CA ARG A 411 12.85 -13.20 6.17
C ARG A 411 11.43 -12.69 6.37
N ASN A 412 10.57 -13.48 6.99
CA ASN A 412 9.16 -13.08 7.20
C ASN A 412 9.06 -11.85 8.10
N THR A 413 9.84 -11.81 9.19
CA THR A 413 9.89 -10.66 10.09
C THR A 413 10.42 -9.42 9.37
N GLY A 414 11.52 -9.55 8.62
CA GLY A 414 12.11 -8.46 7.85
C GLY A 414 11.15 -7.89 6.80
N THR A 415 10.50 -8.76 6.04
CA THR A 415 9.52 -8.36 5.01
C THR A 415 8.30 -7.68 5.61
N ALA A 416 7.78 -8.17 6.74
CA ALA A 416 6.65 -7.55 7.44
C ALA A 416 6.98 -6.13 7.90
N TRP A 417 8.18 -5.91 8.43
CA TRP A 417 8.64 -4.57 8.79
C TRP A 417 8.88 -3.65 7.58
N CYS A 418 9.39 -4.18 6.46
CA CYS A 418 9.48 -3.43 5.21
C CYS A 418 8.10 -2.91 4.78
N GLN A 419 7.07 -3.76 4.85
CA GLN A 419 5.69 -3.39 4.51
C GLN A 419 5.11 -2.36 5.49
N ALA A 420 5.41 -2.47 6.78
CA ALA A 420 5.00 -1.48 7.77
C ALA A 420 5.60 -0.10 7.48
N PHE A 421 6.92 -0.05 7.19
CA PHE A 421 7.60 1.20 6.82
C PHE A 421 7.10 1.78 5.49
N ALA A 422 6.80 0.95 4.52
CA ALA A 422 6.18 1.37 3.28
C ALA A 422 4.86 2.12 3.52
N ARG A 423 3.94 1.53 4.27
CA ARG A 423 2.64 2.14 4.59
C ARG A 423 2.77 3.41 5.43
N PHE A 424 3.77 3.44 6.30
CA PHE A 424 4.11 4.61 7.07
C PHE A 424 4.51 5.79 6.16
N GLY A 425 5.36 5.52 5.14
CA GLY A 425 5.70 6.51 4.11
C GLY A 425 4.46 7.03 3.40
N GLY A 426 3.55 6.13 3.00
CA GLY A 426 2.27 6.51 2.39
C GLY A 426 1.41 7.41 3.29
N SER A 427 1.30 7.07 4.58
CA SER A 427 0.51 7.87 5.54
C SER A 427 1.09 9.28 5.75
N ALA A 428 2.42 9.39 5.81
CA ALA A 428 3.11 10.66 5.98
C ALA A 428 3.01 11.57 4.75
N SER A 429 2.96 10.98 3.55
CA SER A 429 3.10 11.70 2.28
C SER A 429 2.03 12.76 2.05
N SER A 430 0.78 12.43 2.34
CA SER A 430 -0.36 13.33 2.11
C SER A 430 -0.25 14.60 2.95
N ILE A 431 0.19 14.45 4.20
CA ILE A 431 0.38 15.57 5.14
C ILE A 431 1.61 16.40 4.74
N VAL A 432 2.73 15.75 4.44
CA VAL A 432 3.98 16.43 4.11
C VAL A 432 3.84 17.25 2.83
N LEU A 433 3.26 16.68 1.76
CA LEU A 433 3.04 17.39 0.51
C LEU A 433 2.04 18.54 0.71
N GLY A 434 0.98 18.34 1.49
CA GLY A 434 0.05 19.40 1.85
C GLY A 434 0.73 20.53 2.63
N GLY A 435 1.59 20.20 3.59
CA GLY A 435 2.39 21.16 4.35
C GLY A 435 3.36 21.94 3.46
N ILE A 436 4.07 21.26 2.57
CA ILE A 436 4.98 21.90 1.59
C ILE A 436 4.20 22.87 0.70
N ALA A 437 3.02 22.48 0.23
CA ALA A 437 2.17 23.31 -0.62
C ALA A 437 1.74 24.64 0.06
N THR A 438 1.66 24.69 1.39
CA THR A 438 1.29 25.90 2.14
C THR A 438 2.48 26.83 2.47
N MET A 439 3.72 26.39 2.24
CA MET A 439 4.91 27.22 2.50
C MET A 439 4.98 28.41 1.54
N ALA A 440 5.36 29.57 2.05
CA ALA A 440 5.42 30.83 1.29
C ALA A 440 6.29 30.72 0.01
N ILE A 441 7.34 29.90 0.03
CA ILE A 441 8.24 29.66 -1.11
C ILE A 441 7.53 29.01 -2.31
N PHE A 442 6.43 28.31 -2.06
CA PHE A 442 5.62 27.64 -3.10
C PHE A 442 4.32 28.39 -3.42
N GLN A 443 4.13 29.58 -2.82
CA GLN A 443 2.98 30.44 -3.09
C GLN A 443 3.38 31.51 -4.13
N ALA A 444 2.64 31.58 -5.22
CA ALA A 444 2.82 32.61 -6.24
C ALA A 444 1.50 33.34 -6.45
N GLY A 445 1.47 34.66 -6.19
CA GLY A 445 0.25 35.45 -6.35
C GLY A 445 -0.94 35.04 -5.48
N GLY A 446 -0.69 34.42 -4.31
CA GLY A 446 -1.73 33.92 -3.41
C GLY A 446 -2.24 32.51 -3.74
N THR A 447 -1.71 31.89 -4.78
CA THR A 447 -2.03 30.49 -5.17
C THR A 447 -0.82 29.57 -5.06
N THR A 448 -1.05 28.29 -4.81
CA THR A 448 0.03 27.31 -4.70
C THR A 448 0.60 26.96 -6.08
N ASN A 449 1.91 27.14 -6.25
CA ASN A 449 2.63 26.68 -7.44
C ASN A 449 2.90 25.15 -7.32
N TRP A 450 1.93 24.36 -7.72
CA TRP A 450 2.01 22.91 -7.63
C TRP A 450 3.10 22.29 -8.48
N SER A 451 3.49 22.89 -9.61
CA SER A 451 4.62 22.40 -10.41
C SER A 451 5.92 22.43 -9.60
N SER A 452 6.14 23.46 -8.80
CA SER A 452 7.29 23.54 -7.90
C SER A 452 7.17 22.58 -6.71
N VAL A 453 5.96 22.38 -6.15
CA VAL A 453 5.70 21.39 -5.09
C VAL A 453 6.03 19.97 -5.58
N VAL A 454 5.60 19.62 -6.78
CA VAL A 454 5.84 18.29 -7.39
C VAL A 454 7.32 18.06 -7.65
N LEU A 455 8.10 19.10 -8.02
CA LEU A 455 9.56 19.00 -8.15
C LEU A 455 10.26 18.60 -6.84
N THR A 456 9.68 18.88 -5.67
CA THR A 456 10.27 18.44 -4.39
C THR A 456 10.39 16.93 -4.29
N LEU A 457 9.60 16.16 -5.05
CA LEU A 457 9.68 14.70 -5.12
C LEU A 457 11.00 14.19 -5.72
N ILE A 458 11.78 15.04 -6.37
CA ILE A 458 13.15 14.68 -6.79
C ILE A 458 13.99 14.26 -5.57
N ILE A 459 13.78 14.91 -4.42
CA ILE A 459 14.54 14.62 -3.19
C ILE A 459 14.32 13.17 -2.74
N PRO A 460 13.09 12.70 -2.48
CA PRO A 460 12.88 11.30 -2.13
C PRO A 460 13.30 10.32 -3.24
N PHE A 461 13.10 10.63 -4.53
CA PHE A 461 13.57 9.77 -5.61
C PHE A 461 15.10 9.63 -5.64
N ALA A 462 15.82 10.74 -5.48
CA ALA A 462 17.29 10.73 -5.39
C ALA A 462 17.76 9.95 -4.15
N LEU A 463 17.07 10.09 -3.01
CA LEU A 463 17.35 9.32 -1.81
C LEU A 463 17.15 7.82 -2.04
N GLY A 464 16.03 7.42 -2.68
CA GLY A 464 15.76 6.03 -3.06
C GLY A 464 16.84 5.47 -3.98
N LEU A 465 17.29 6.27 -4.97
CA LEU A 465 18.37 5.93 -5.89
C LEU A 465 19.70 5.72 -5.14
N ILE A 466 20.12 6.67 -4.31
CA ILE A 466 21.35 6.61 -3.52
C ILE A 466 21.34 5.40 -2.59
N CYS A 467 20.25 5.21 -1.84
CA CYS A 467 20.10 4.05 -0.95
C CYS A 467 20.20 2.73 -1.72
N THR A 468 19.57 2.66 -2.91
CA THR A 468 19.63 1.47 -3.76
C THR A 468 21.03 1.22 -4.29
N LEU A 469 21.73 2.25 -4.77
CA LEU A 469 23.09 2.13 -5.31
C LEU A 469 24.09 1.65 -4.26
N VAL A 470 24.07 2.26 -3.08
CA VAL A 470 25.12 2.10 -2.07
C VAL A 470 24.85 0.93 -1.13
N PHE A 471 23.62 0.76 -0.65
CA PHE A 471 23.33 -0.11 0.49
C PHE A 471 22.49 -1.34 0.15
N VAL A 472 21.67 -1.31 -0.91
CA VAL A 472 20.87 -2.48 -1.30
C VAL A 472 21.77 -3.50 -1.98
N ARG A 473 21.69 -4.75 -1.50
CA ARG A 473 22.49 -5.86 -2.06
C ARG A 473 21.92 -6.34 -3.37
N ASP A 474 22.82 -6.73 -4.30
CA ASP A 474 22.41 -7.39 -5.52
C ASP A 474 22.19 -8.89 -5.24
N THR A 475 20.99 -9.34 -5.50
CA THR A 475 20.55 -10.72 -5.24
C THR A 475 20.38 -11.54 -6.51
N TYR A 476 20.65 -10.94 -7.68
CA TYR A 476 20.44 -11.56 -8.99
C TYR A 476 21.31 -12.80 -9.19
N GLY A 477 20.67 -13.92 -9.56
CA GLY A 477 21.36 -15.19 -9.85
C GLY A 477 21.91 -15.92 -8.63
N LYS A 478 21.69 -15.42 -7.41
CA LYS A 478 22.14 -16.07 -6.17
C LYS A 478 21.02 -16.93 -5.58
N SER A 479 21.36 -18.17 -5.18
CA SER A 479 20.41 -18.98 -4.43
C SER A 479 20.18 -18.39 -3.03
N LEU A 480 19.01 -18.63 -2.44
CA LEU A 480 18.68 -18.15 -1.11
C LEU A 480 19.62 -18.71 -0.02
N ASP A 481 20.22 -19.88 -0.27
CA ASP A 481 21.17 -20.53 0.62
C ASP A 481 22.54 -19.85 0.56
N THR A 482 23.00 -19.44 -0.63
CA THR A 482 24.23 -18.67 -0.80
C THR A 482 24.13 -17.27 -0.18
N LEU A 483 22.99 -16.62 -0.29
CA LEU A 483 22.71 -15.34 0.40
C LEU A 483 22.73 -15.50 1.93
N THR A 484 22.34 -16.65 2.44
CA THR A 484 22.38 -16.96 3.88
C THR A 484 23.83 -17.16 4.37
N SER A 485 24.69 -17.85 3.58
CA SER A 485 26.10 -18.06 3.92
C SER A 485 26.95 -16.80 3.80
N GLU A 486 26.75 -15.98 2.76
CA GLU A 486 27.41 -14.66 2.63
C GLU A 486 27.06 -13.72 3.81
N ASN A 487 25.83 -13.82 4.32
CA ASN A 487 25.42 -13.09 5.50
C ASN A 487 26.15 -13.55 6.79
N SER A 488 26.77 -14.73 6.80
CA SER A 488 27.57 -15.20 7.96
C SER A 488 29.00 -14.65 7.97
N GLY A 489 29.53 -14.15 6.86
CA GLY A 489 30.94 -13.74 6.71
C GLY A 489 31.24 -12.24 6.75
N SER A 490 30.27 -11.34 6.66
CA SER A 490 30.53 -9.89 6.64
C SER A 490 30.49 -9.27 8.05
N SER A 491 31.57 -9.38 8.78
CA SER A 491 31.86 -8.54 9.95
C SER A 491 32.55 -7.25 9.50
N ASP A 492 32.13 -6.12 10.04
CA ASP A 492 32.70 -4.77 9.89
C ASP A 492 32.21 -3.92 8.68
N SER A 493 30.94 -3.62 8.63
CA SER A 493 30.51 -2.31 8.13
C SER A 493 30.32 -1.38 9.32
N GLY A 494 31.16 -0.37 9.41
CA GLY A 494 31.21 0.54 10.55
C GLY A 494 29.88 1.22 10.86
N THR A 495 29.75 1.73 12.08
CA THR A 495 28.56 2.44 12.60
C THR A 495 28.21 3.73 11.81
N ALA A 496 29.13 4.26 11.00
CA ALA A 496 28.95 5.48 10.22
C ALA A 496 27.79 5.42 9.19
N PRO A 497 27.66 4.37 8.34
CA PRO A 497 26.52 4.27 7.41
C PRO A 497 25.16 4.20 8.11
N PHE A 498 25.11 3.55 9.27
CA PHE A 498 23.89 3.49 10.08
C PHE A 498 23.51 4.86 10.64
N ALA A 499 24.49 5.61 11.18
CA ALA A 499 24.25 6.94 11.70
C ALA A 499 23.75 7.90 10.61
N ILE A 500 24.36 7.88 9.43
CA ILE A 500 23.92 8.69 8.28
C ILE A 500 22.48 8.34 7.90
N MET A 501 22.16 7.06 7.82
CA MET A 501 20.83 6.62 7.42
C MET A 501 19.77 6.89 8.48
N MET A 502 20.13 6.75 9.77
CA MET A 502 19.25 7.19 10.87
C MET A 502 19.04 8.69 10.85
N CYS A 503 20.06 9.49 10.54
CA CYS A 503 19.88 10.94 10.33
C CYS A 503 18.91 11.23 9.18
N ILE A 504 19.01 10.52 8.05
CA ILE A 504 18.10 10.69 6.92
C ILE A 504 16.65 10.33 7.31
N VAL A 505 16.44 9.21 7.97
CA VAL A 505 15.12 8.79 8.47
C VAL A 505 14.58 9.81 9.48
N VAL A 506 15.42 10.30 10.40
CA VAL A 506 15.06 11.33 11.38
C VAL A 506 14.73 12.66 10.70
N ILE A 507 15.48 13.06 9.68
CA ILE A 507 15.19 14.28 8.90
C ILE A 507 13.85 14.16 8.15
N LEU A 508 13.60 13.04 7.47
CA LEU A 508 12.31 12.79 6.83
C LEU A 508 11.16 12.81 7.84
N PHE A 509 11.41 12.24 9.02
CA PHE A 509 10.45 12.22 10.11
C PHE A 509 10.25 13.60 10.74
N ALA A 510 11.31 14.38 10.94
CA ALA A 510 11.22 15.76 11.39
C ALA A 510 10.43 16.61 10.40
N LEU A 511 10.63 16.42 9.09
CA LEU A 511 9.81 17.06 8.06
C LEU A 511 8.33 16.63 8.17
N CYS A 512 8.04 15.36 8.43
CA CYS A 512 6.67 14.87 8.67
C CYS A 512 6.00 15.52 9.90
N ILE A 513 6.77 15.92 10.92
CA ILE A 513 6.25 16.59 12.13
C ILE A 513 6.22 18.11 11.96
N ILE A 514 7.29 18.71 11.41
CA ILE A 514 7.46 20.16 11.33
C ILE A 514 6.53 20.76 10.27
N CYS A 515 6.37 20.11 9.11
CA CYS A 515 5.47 20.59 8.06
C CYS A 515 4.03 20.77 8.53
N PRO A 516 3.41 19.79 9.22
CA PRO A 516 2.09 20.00 9.80
C PRO A 516 2.01 21.16 10.81
N LEU A 517 3.02 21.32 11.67
CA LEU A 517 3.04 22.42 12.66
C LEU A 517 3.15 23.81 12.03
N ALA A 518 3.67 23.91 10.81
CA ALA A 518 3.76 25.15 10.04
C ALA A 518 2.47 25.48 9.26
N ILE A 519 1.45 24.62 9.29
CA ILE A 519 0.20 24.86 8.57
C ILE A 519 -0.69 25.84 9.35
N PRO A 520 -1.09 27.00 8.77
CA PRO A 520 -2.09 27.87 9.35
C PRO A 520 -3.41 27.10 9.52
N ASN A 521 -4.09 27.22 10.66
CA ASN A 521 -5.33 26.51 11.01
C ASN A 521 -5.21 25.03 11.47
N TRP A 522 -4.01 24.51 11.67
CA TRP A 522 -3.83 23.17 12.27
C TRP A 522 -4.51 23.03 13.66
N SER A 523 -4.61 24.14 14.41
CA SER A 523 -5.31 24.19 15.70
C SER A 523 -6.82 23.95 15.63
N LYS A 524 -7.43 24.00 14.43
CA LYS A 524 -8.84 23.64 14.22
C LYS A 524 -9.08 22.12 14.12
N LEU A 525 -8.02 21.32 14.20
CA LEU A 525 -8.06 19.85 14.22
C LEU A 525 -7.59 19.31 15.60
N PRO A 526 -8.33 19.54 16.70
CA PRO A 526 -7.81 19.39 18.05
C PRO A 526 -7.46 17.94 18.46
N ILE A 527 -8.04 16.92 17.81
CA ILE A 527 -7.82 15.50 18.15
C ILE A 527 -6.83 14.81 17.19
N ALA A 528 -6.66 15.34 15.98
CA ALA A 528 -5.85 14.70 14.95
C ALA A 528 -4.34 14.74 15.25
N LEU A 529 -3.85 15.82 15.84
CA LEU A 529 -2.42 16.05 16.09
C LEU A 529 -1.78 15.03 17.05
N PRO A 530 -2.31 14.79 18.26
CA PRO A 530 -1.73 13.83 19.18
C PRO A 530 -1.81 12.41 18.66
N LEU A 531 -2.93 12.02 18.00
CA LEU A 531 -3.11 10.68 17.44
C LEU A 531 -2.22 10.43 16.23
N MET A 532 -2.04 11.41 15.35
CA MET A 532 -1.10 11.32 14.24
C MET A 532 0.35 11.28 14.73
N ALA A 533 0.72 12.15 15.65
CA ALA A 533 2.04 12.14 16.26
C ALA A 533 2.30 10.83 17.02
N CYS A 534 1.34 10.33 17.78
CA CYS A 534 1.44 9.03 18.46
C CYS A 534 1.47 7.86 17.47
N GLY A 535 0.63 7.85 16.44
CA GLY A 535 0.61 6.81 15.42
C GLY A 535 1.92 6.78 14.61
N MET A 536 2.51 7.94 14.37
CA MET A 536 3.80 8.08 13.69
C MET A 536 4.99 7.85 14.64
N LEU A 537 4.89 8.24 15.90
CA LEU A 537 5.96 8.11 16.90
C LEU A 537 6.05 6.71 17.50
N LEU A 538 4.95 6.01 17.67
CA LEU A 538 4.92 4.69 18.31
C LEU A 538 5.82 3.65 17.63
N PRO A 539 5.81 3.44 16.30
CA PRO A 539 6.73 2.52 15.64
C PRO A 539 8.20 2.95 15.77
N PHE A 540 8.49 4.27 15.72
CA PHE A 540 9.84 4.81 15.87
C PHE A 540 10.35 4.76 17.31
N LEU A 541 9.49 5.07 18.27
CA LEU A 541 9.84 4.94 19.70
C LEU A 541 10.10 3.48 20.08
N PHE A 542 9.27 2.58 19.60
CA PHE A 542 9.45 1.14 19.75
C PHE A 542 10.77 0.68 19.12
N PHE A 543 11.09 1.22 17.94
CA PHE A 543 12.32 0.99 17.20
C PHE A 543 13.55 1.52 17.95
N PHE A 544 13.48 2.76 18.44
CA PHE A 544 14.58 3.38 19.22
C PHE A 544 14.84 2.65 20.54
N ILE A 545 13.78 2.28 21.24
CA ILE A 545 13.87 1.56 22.52
C ILE A 545 14.48 0.17 22.32
N LEU A 546 14.04 -0.57 21.31
CA LEU A 546 14.56 -1.91 21.03
C LEU A 546 15.98 -1.86 20.47
N GLY A 547 16.28 -0.99 19.51
CA GLY A 547 17.62 -0.82 18.93
C GLY A 547 18.63 -0.29 19.93
N GLY A 548 18.23 0.69 20.76
CA GLY A 548 19.07 1.24 21.83
C GLY A 548 19.40 0.21 22.91
N LYS A 549 18.42 -0.57 23.38
CA LYS A 549 18.64 -1.64 24.35
C LYS A 549 19.59 -2.72 23.83
N GLN A 550 19.54 -3.05 22.55
CA GLN A 550 20.39 -4.08 21.96
C GLN A 550 21.83 -3.59 21.74
N LEU A 551 22.02 -2.33 21.33
CA LEU A 551 23.34 -1.70 21.25
C LEU A 551 24.01 -1.60 22.64
N ILE A 552 23.23 -1.32 23.69
CA ILE A 552 23.70 -1.28 25.07
C ILE A 552 24.05 -2.71 25.56
N ALA A 553 23.19 -3.69 25.27
CA ALA A 553 23.43 -5.09 25.64
C ALA A 553 24.65 -5.71 24.91
N GLU A 554 24.91 -5.35 23.67
CA GLU A 554 26.11 -5.77 22.94
C GLU A 554 27.39 -5.08 23.47
N LYS A 555 27.30 -3.81 23.90
CA LYS A 555 28.43 -3.13 24.60
C LYS A 555 28.75 -3.80 25.92
N ALA A 556 27.74 -4.16 26.71
CA ALA A 556 27.92 -4.82 28.01
C ALA A 556 28.44 -6.26 27.90
N ARG A 557 28.24 -6.95 26.77
CA ARG A 557 28.82 -8.28 26.50
C ARG A 557 30.26 -8.24 26.01
N LYS A 558 30.77 -7.06 25.62
CA LYS A 558 32.16 -6.85 25.15
C LYS A 558 33.07 -6.26 26.22
N GLN A 559 32.50 -5.79 27.31
CA GLN A 559 33.20 -5.48 28.58
C GLN A 559 33.13 -6.69 29.51
#